data_e8612cb53fb6817923682f898dc2f176
#
_entry.id   e8612cb53fb6817923682f898dc2f176
#
_cell.length_a   1.000
_cell.length_b   1.000
_cell.length_c   1.000
_cell.angle_alpha   90.00
_cell.angle_beta   90.00
_cell.angle_gamma   90.00
#
_symmetry.space_group_name_H-M   'P 1'
#
loop_
_entity.id
_entity.type
_entity.pdbx_description
1 polymer ?
#
loop_
_entity_poly.entity_id
_entity_poly.type
_entity_poly.pdbx_seq_one_letter_code
_entity_poly.pdbx_strand_id
1 'polypeptide(L)'
;MTFKSLLISDTQCTLRLSPSFRYAIYAAFTVLVLTGAGWLVADWQKDVSGDEIWQQSIAYLLMVHGGTAMITLLLLGALIPVHLIRSWRSRKNRVSGSFMATFNAVLIATAFGLYYLGSETARPWMSWIHIAAGFLIAALFPLHIYWGRRQSRSPGG
;
A
#
# COMPACT_ATOMS: atom_id res chain seq x y z
N MET A 1 -19.23 -3.30 -50.42
CA MET A 1 -18.02 -3.59 -49.64
C MET A 1 -18.04 -2.70 -48.43
N THR A 2 -18.29 -3.26 -47.28
CA THR A 2 -18.70 -2.57 -46.07
C THR A 2 -17.47 -2.17 -45.23
N PHE A 3 -17.30 -0.86 -45.00
CA PHE A 3 -16.19 -0.24 -44.29
C PHE A 3 -16.12 -0.56 -42.75
N LYS A 4 -16.84 -1.59 -42.31
CA LYS A 4 -17.05 -1.92 -40.89
C LYS A 4 -16.13 -3.05 -40.36
N SER A 5 -15.23 -3.62 -41.18
CA SER A 5 -14.41 -4.77 -40.77
C SER A 5 -12.95 -4.44 -40.43
N LEU A 6 -12.55 -3.17 -40.43
CA LEU A 6 -11.14 -2.77 -40.26
C LEU A 6 -10.81 -2.11 -38.90
N LEU A 7 -11.79 -2.00 -37.98
CA LEU A 7 -11.59 -1.32 -36.69
C LEU A 7 -11.76 -2.21 -35.45
N ILE A 8 -11.80 -3.53 -35.58
CA ILE A 8 -11.80 -4.43 -34.43
C ILE A 8 -10.62 -5.41 -34.58
N SER A 9 -9.41 -4.86 -34.64
CA SER A 9 -8.28 -5.57 -34.10
C SER A 9 -8.38 -5.42 -32.58
N ASP A 10 -9.08 -6.36 -32.00
CA ASP A 10 -9.23 -6.54 -30.56
C ASP A 10 -7.87 -6.93 -29.98
N THR A 11 -6.98 -5.94 -29.93
CA THR A 11 -5.76 -6.04 -29.14
C THR A 11 -6.22 -5.94 -27.69
N GLN A 12 -6.85 -6.99 -27.20
CA GLN A 12 -6.95 -7.31 -25.79
C GLN A 12 -5.51 -7.48 -25.29
N CYS A 13 -4.78 -6.37 -25.25
CA CYS A 13 -3.52 -6.30 -24.55
C CYS A 13 -3.86 -6.62 -23.10
N THR A 14 -3.72 -7.87 -22.72
CA THR A 14 -3.80 -8.33 -21.35
C THR A 14 -2.63 -7.69 -20.64
N LEU A 15 -2.81 -6.46 -20.14
CA LEU A 15 -1.85 -5.75 -19.30
C LEU A 15 -1.74 -6.54 -17.98
N ARG A 16 -1.06 -7.67 -18.05
CA ARG A 16 -0.59 -8.40 -16.87
C ARG A 16 0.53 -7.54 -16.27
N LEU A 17 0.38 -7.17 -15.01
CA LEU A 17 1.45 -6.55 -14.25
C LEU A 17 2.72 -7.40 -14.41
N SER A 18 3.82 -6.77 -14.83
CA SER A 18 5.09 -7.47 -14.96
C SER A 18 5.49 -8.11 -13.63
N PRO A 19 6.16 -9.24 -13.61
CA PRO A 19 6.66 -9.85 -12.38
C PRO A 19 7.50 -8.87 -11.56
N SER A 20 8.36 -8.10 -12.20
CA SER A 20 9.21 -7.10 -11.55
C SER A 20 8.39 -6.02 -10.82
N PHE A 21 7.32 -5.52 -11.44
CA PHE A 21 6.44 -4.53 -10.81
C PHE A 21 5.73 -5.09 -9.56
N ARG A 22 5.31 -6.36 -9.62
CA ARG A 22 4.70 -7.02 -8.45
C ARG A 22 5.70 -7.18 -7.31
N TYR A 23 6.93 -7.59 -7.62
CA TYR A 23 7.99 -7.70 -6.61
C TYR A 23 8.36 -6.34 -6.02
N ALA A 24 8.38 -5.28 -6.82
CA ALA A 24 8.61 -3.92 -6.32
C ALA A 24 7.54 -3.50 -5.30
N ILE A 25 6.25 -3.78 -5.56
CA ILE A 25 5.17 -3.53 -4.61
C ILE A 25 5.36 -4.35 -3.33
N TYR A 26 5.67 -5.65 -3.44
CA TYR A 26 5.85 -6.51 -2.27
C TYR A 26 7.04 -6.05 -1.42
N ALA A 27 8.16 -5.71 -2.05
CA ALA A 27 9.34 -5.19 -1.37
C ALA A 27 9.03 -3.86 -0.66
N ALA A 28 8.38 -2.92 -1.34
CA ALA A 28 8.01 -1.64 -0.76
C ALA A 28 7.10 -1.79 0.47
N PHE A 29 6.04 -2.60 0.38
CA PHE A 29 5.18 -2.89 1.52
C PHE A 29 5.92 -3.60 2.66
N THR A 30 6.81 -4.53 2.36
CA THR A 30 7.62 -5.20 3.39
C THR A 30 8.53 -4.22 4.12
N VAL A 31 9.21 -3.34 3.41
CA VAL A 31 10.06 -2.30 4.01
C VAL A 31 9.24 -1.34 4.87
N LEU A 32 8.04 -0.93 4.41
CA LEU A 32 7.15 -0.08 5.20
C LEU A 32 6.73 -0.74 6.52
N VAL A 33 6.36 -2.02 6.48
CA VAL A 33 5.98 -2.76 7.70
C VAL A 33 7.16 -2.90 8.65
N LEU A 34 8.32 -3.30 8.14
CA LEU A 34 9.52 -3.50 8.96
C LEU A 34 10.02 -2.19 9.59
N THR A 35 10.04 -1.10 8.82
CA THR A 35 10.47 0.20 9.35
C THR A 35 9.45 0.80 10.32
N GLY A 36 8.16 0.63 10.08
CA GLY A 36 7.12 1.06 11.01
C GLY A 36 7.15 0.27 12.32
N ALA A 37 7.29 -1.05 12.26
CA ALA A 37 7.44 -1.89 13.46
C ALA A 37 8.75 -1.60 14.19
N GLY A 38 9.85 -1.42 13.45
CA GLY A 38 11.14 -1.03 14.01
C GLY A 38 11.08 0.31 14.74
N TRP A 39 10.35 1.27 14.19
CA TRP A 39 10.13 2.56 14.84
C TRP A 39 9.42 2.41 16.20
N LEU A 40 8.38 1.58 16.28
CA LEU A 40 7.67 1.32 17.54
C LEU A 40 8.59 0.71 18.60
N VAL A 41 9.44 -0.23 18.19
CA VAL A 41 10.42 -0.85 19.10
C VAL A 41 11.46 0.19 19.56
N ALA A 42 11.99 0.99 18.64
CA ALA A 42 12.98 2.01 18.95
C ALA A 42 12.41 3.10 19.86
N ASP A 43 11.16 3.52 19.62
CA ASP A 43 10.48 4.51 20.44
C ASP A 43 10.25 4.02 21.87
N TRP A 44 9.81 2.77 22.03
CA TRP A 44 9.67 2.12 23.32
C TRP A 44 11.01 1.95 24.04
N GLN A 45 12.06 1.50 23.35
CA GLN A 45 13.39 1.32 23.93
C GLN A 45 14.03 2.64 24.34
N LYS A 46 13.83 3.70 23.58
CA LYS A 46 14.28 5.05 23.95
C LYS A 46 13.74 5.48 25.32
N ASP A 47 12.45 5.19 25.58
CA ASP A 47 11.79 5.57 26.84
C ASP A 47 12.24 4.68 28.02
N VAL A 48 12.65 3.43 27.75
CA VAL A 48 13.09 2.48 28.78
C VAL A 48 14.58 2.63 29.11
N SER A 49 15.45 2.72 28.11
CA SER A 49 16.92 2.74 28.31
C SER A 49 17.51 4.14 28.42
N GLY A 50 16.87 5.14 27.78
CA GLY A 50 17.41 6.48 27.67
C GLY A 50 18.62 6.61 26.72
N ASP A 51 19.02 5.56 26.03
CA ASP A 51 20.21 5.53 25.17
C ASP A 51 20.02 6.33 23.88
N GLU A 52 21.02 7.15 23.58
CA GLU A 52 21.03 8.03 22.40
C GLU A 52 20.99 7.26 21.07
N ILE A 53 21.44 6.02 21.06
CA ILE A 53 21.41 5.14 19.87
C ILE A 53 19.98 4.89 19.38
N TRP A 54 19.02 4.79 20.29
CA TRP A 54 17.61 4.61 19.91
C TRP A 54 17.02 5.86 19.28
N GLN A 55 17.42 7.02 19.73
CA GLN A 55 16.99 8.30 19.16
C GLN A 55 17.49 8.47 17.72
N GLN A 56 18.76 8.11 17.46
CA GLN A 56 19.32 8.08 16.11
C GLN A 56 18.59 7.04 15.24
N SER A 57 18.33 5.86 15.78
CA SER A 57 17.61 4.79 15.07
C SER A 57 16.22 5.21 14.61
N ILE A 58 15.47 5.93 15.46
CA ILE A 58 14.17 6.51 15.13
C ILE A 58 14.25 7.41 13.90
N ALA A 59 15.24 8.31 13.85
CA ALA A 59 15.41 9.23 12.73
C ALA A 59 15.70 8.49 11.42
N TYR A 60 16.58 7.49 11.43
CA TYR A 60 16.87 6.66 10.26
C TYR A 60 15.67 5.84 9.80
N LEU A 61 14.94 5.23 10.74
CA LEU A 61 13.75 4.44 10.43
C LEU A 61 12.66 5.31 9.79
N LEU A 62 12.43 6.52 10.31
CA LEU A 62 11.47 7.46 9.72
C LEU A 62 11.89 7.93 8.33
N MET A 63 13.19 8.18 8.11
CA MET A 63 13.70 8.56 6.79
C MET A 63 13.50 7.45 5.76
N VAL A 64 13.82 6.20 6.11
CA VAL A 64 13.62 5.03 5.23
C VAL A 64 12.13 4.78 5.01
N HIS A 65 11.31 4.87 6.07
CA HIS A 65 9.86 4.69 5.99
C HIS A 65 9.22 5.73 5.06
N GLY A 66 9.53 7.01 5.26
CA GLY A 66 9.03 8.10 4.43
C GLY A 66 9.48 8.02 2.97
N GLY A 67 10.76 7.74 2.72
CA GLY A 67 11.28 7.53 1.37
C GLY A 67 10.61 6.35 0.66
N THR A 68 10.43 5.24 1.37
CA THR A 68 9.71 4.08 0.83
C THR A 68 8.22 4.37 0.61
N ALA A 69 7.59 5.18 1.46
CA ALA A 69 6.21 5.62 1.27
C ALA A 69 6.05 6.42 -0.03
N MET A 70 6.97 7.32 -0.35
CA MET A 70 6.96 8.05 -1.63
C MET A 70 7.06 7.12 -2.84
N ILE A 71 7.96 6.14 -2.79
CA ILE A 71 8.07 5.11 -3.84
C ILE A 71 6.76 4.32 -3.95
N THR A 72 6.18 3.94 -2.81
CA THR A 72 4.90 3.21 -2.76
C THR A 72 3.77 4.02 -3.39
N LEU A 73 3.70 5.34 -3.16
CA LEU A 73 2.72 6.21 -3.80
C LEU A 73 2.82 6.19 -5.32
N LEU A 74 4.03 6.24 -5.86
CA LEU A 74 4.26 6.16 -7.31
C LEU A 74 3.82 4.80 -7.86
N LEU A 75 4.15 3.70 -7.17
CA LEU A 75 3.74 2.36 -7.56
C LEU A 75 2.21 2.19 -7.49
N LEU A 76 1.56 2.71 -6.44
CA LEU A 76 0.10 2.69 -6.31
C LEU A 76 -0.56 3.54 -7.40
N GLY A 77 -0.02 4.72 -7.71
CA GLY A 77 -0.48 5.56 -8.80
C GLY A 77 -0.47 4.83 -10.15
N ALA A 78 0.62 4.13 -10.45
CA ALA A 78 0.74 3.31 -11.66
C ALA A 78 -0.20 2.10 -11.64
N LEU A 79 -0.58 1.60 -10.45
CA LEU A 79 -1.49 0.47 -10.29
C LEU A 79 -2.96 0.82 -10.54
N ILE A 80 -3.37 2.07 -10.29
CA ILE A 80 -4.77 2.51 -10.39
C ILE A 80 -5.41 2.16 -11.76
N PRO A 81 -4.87 2.57 -12.92
CA PRO A 81 -5.51 2.33 -14.19
C PRO A 81 -5.55 0.84 -14.55
N VAL A 82 -4.51 0.10 -14.21
CA VAL A 82 -4.33 -1.30 -14.62
C VAL A 82 -5.07 -2.27 -13.71
N HIS A 83 -5.08 -2.02 -12.40
CA HIS A 83 -5.63 -2.95 -11.43
C HIS A 83 -6.98 -2.49 -10.87
N LEU A 84 -7.08 -1.28 -10.36
CA LEU A 84 -8.26 -0.77 -9.68
C LEU A 84 -9.44 -0.59 -10.64
N ILE A 85 -9.26 0.15 -11.74
CA ILE A 85 -10.33 0.44 -12.71
C ILE A 85 -10.78 -0.85 -13.40
N ARG A 86 -9.84 -1.72 -13.77
CA ARG A 86 -10.15 -3.00 -14.40
C ARG A 86 -10.90 -3.94 -13.46
N SER A 87 -10.46 -4.08 -12.21
CA SER A 87 -11.10 -4.90 -11.20
C SER A 87 -12.53 -4.41 -10.92
N TRP A 88 -12.71 -3.09 -10.90
CA TRP A 88 -14.02 -2.47 -10.72
C TRP A 88 -14.99 -2.77 -11.87
N ARG A 89 -14.50 -2.74 -13.12
CA ARG A 89 -15.30 -3.09 -14.31
C ARG A 89 -15.66 -4.58 -14.34
N SER A 90 -14.74 -5.47 -13.94
CA SER A 90 -14.97 -6.93 -13.98
C SER A 90 -15.83 -7.46 -12.85
N ARG A 91 -16.27 -6.63 -11.92
CA ARG A 91 -17.05 -6.97 -10.71
C ARG A 91 -16.40 -8.02 -9.79
N LYS A 92 -15.17 -8.44 -10.05
CA LYS A 92 -14.42 -9.43 -9.24
C LYS A 92 -13.65 -8.74 -8.12
N ASN A 93 -13.70 -9.28 -6.91
CA ASN A 93 -12.94 -8.80 -5.74
C ASN A 93 -13.16 -7.34 -5.31
N ARG A 94 -14.32 -6.75 -5.61
CA ARG A 94 -14.61 -5.34 -5.28
C ARG A 94 -14.47 -5.05 -3.79
N VAL A 95 -14.97 -5.93 -2.92
CA VAL A 95 -14.96 -5.73 -1.47
C VAL A 95 -13.53 -5.65 -0.96
N SER A 96 -12.72 -6.66 -1.24
CA SER A 96 -11.31 -6.71 -0.81
C SER A 96 -10.48 -5.56 -1.42
N GLY A 97 -10.73 -5.20 -2.68
CA GLY A 97 -10.09 -4.06 -3.34
C GLY A 97 -10.48 -2.72 -2.72
N SER A 98 -11.74 -2.53 -2.33
CA SER A 98 -12.20 -1.33 -1.64
C SER A 98 -11.57 -1.17 -0.27
N PHE A 99 -11.48 -2.23 0.53
CA PHE A 99 -10.77 -2.19 1.81
C PHE A 99 -9.31 -1.78 1.63
N MET A 100 -8.61 -2.39 0.67
CA MET A 100 -7.22 -2.02 0.37
C MET A 100 -7.08 -0.55 -0.03
N ALA A 101 -7.96 -0.05 -0.90
CA ALA A 101 -7.95 1.35 -1.33
C ALA A 101 -8.24 2.31 -0.16
N THR A 102 -9.23 1.99 0.68
CA THR A 102 -9.61 2.81 1.83
C THR A 102 -8.48 2.89 2.85
N PHE A 103 -7.89 1.77 3.25
CA PHE A 103 -6.78 1.78 4.21
C PHE A 103 -5.54 2.48 3.66
N ASN A 104 -5.22 2.33 2.37
CA ASN A 104 -4.16 3.11 1.75
C ASN A 104 -4.47 4.61 1.77
N ALA A 105 -5.71 5.03 1.48
CA ALA A 105 -6.11 6.43 1.55
C ALA A 105 -6.00 6.99 2.98
N VAL A 106 -6.38 6.21 4.00
CA VAL A 106 -6.21 6.57 5.42
C VAL A 106 -4.73 6.72 5.78
N LEU A 107 -3.88 5.77 5.35
CA LEU A 107 -2.44 5.86 5.59
C LEU A 107 -1.82 7.10 4.94
N ILE A 108 -2.21 7.42 3.71
CA ILE A 108 -1.74 8.62 3.02
C ILE A 108 -2.19 9.89 3.76
N ALA A 109 -3.48 9.99 4.10
CA ALA A 109 -4.03 11.13 4.78
C ALA A 109 -3.40 11.35 6.17
N THR A 110 -3.22 10.27 6.94
CA THR A 110 -2.59 10.35 8.27
C THR A 110 -1.10 10.63 8.19
N ALA A 111 -0.38 10.10 7.21
CA ALA A 111 1.04 10.44 6.99
C ALA A 111 1.19 11.93 6.66
N PHE A 112 0.31 12.47 5.81
CA PHE A 112 0.26 13.90 5.52
C PHE A 112 -0.05 14.72 6.78
N GLY A 113 -1.02 14.27 7.58
CA GLY A 113 -1.35 14.89 8.86
C GLY A 113 -0.16 14.92 9.82
N LEU A 114 0.58 13.82 9.96
CA LEU A 114 1.77 13.74 10.82
C LEU A 114 2.89 14.69 10.38
N TYR A 115 3.00 14.98 9.08
CA TYR A 115 4.01 15.89 8.54
C TYR A 115 3.63 17.37 8.69
N TYR A 116 2.36 17.72 8.47
CA TYR A 116 1.93 19.12 8.30
C TYR A 116 1.10 19.66 9.45
N LEU A 117 0.47 18.79 10.28
CA LEU A 117 -0.30 19.27 11.42
C LEU A 117 0.61 19.54 12.62
N GLY A 118 0.77 20.82 12.97
CA GLY A 118 1.47 21.28 14.18
C GLY A 118 0.66 21.19 15.48
N SER A 119 -0.55 20.63 15.43
CA SER A 119 -1.44 20.55 16.60
C SER A 119 -1.01 19.44 17.56
N GLU A 120 -0.68 19.79 18.78
CA GLU A 120 -0.31 18.84 19.85
C GLU A 120 -1.43 17.86 20.20
N THR A 121 -2.69 18.24 20.00
CA THR A 121 -3.85 17.38 20.27
C THR A 121 -4.20 16.46 19.11
N ALA A 122 -4.06 16.93 17.87
CA ALA A 122 -4.41 16.14 16.68
C ALA A 122 -3.34 15.12 16.29
N ARG A 123 -2.06 15.45 16.51
CA ARG A 123 -0.93 14.62 16.11
C ARG A 123 -0.91 13.22 16.75
N PRO A 124 -1.18 13.03 18.06
CA PRO A 124 -1.29 11.71 18.67
C PRO A 124 -2.39 10.86 18.04
N TRP A 125 -3.56 11.43 17.74
CA TRP A 125 -4.64 10.73 17.07
C TRP A 125 -4.26 10.28 15.66
N MET A 126 -3.60 11.15 14.89
CA MET A 126 -3.09 10.79 13.57
C MET A 126 -2.08 9.62 13.65
N SER A 127 -1.21 9.63 14.65
CA SER A 127 -0.24 8.55 14.89
C SER A 127 -0.94 7.23 15.18
N TRP A 128 -1.88 7.20 16.12
CA TRP A 128 -2.63 5.99 16.44
C TRP A 128 -3.42 5.43 15.25
N ILE A 129 -4.09 6.30 14.49
CA ILE A 129 -4.83 5.90 13.30
C ILE A 129 -3.87 5.35 12.23
N HIS A 130 -2.72 5.99 12.04
CA HIS A 130 -1.70 5.53 11.08
C HIS A 130 -1.16 4.15 11.46
N ILE A 131 -0.80 3.95 12.72
CA ILE A 131 -0.30 2.68 13.24
C ILE A 131 -1.35 1.58 13.08
N ALA A 132 -2.59 1.83 13.51
CA ALA A 132 -3.68 0.87 13.41
C ALA A 132 -3.96 0.49 11.94
N ALA A 133 -4.05 1.48 11.04
CA ALA A 133 -4.25 1.24 9.61
C ALA A 133 -3.06 0.49 8.99
N GLY A 134 -1.83 0.77 9.42
CA GLY A 134 -0.62 0.08 9.01
C GLY A 134 -0.65 -1.41 9.37
N PHE A 135 -1.02 -1.77 10.59
CA PHE A 135 -1.18 -3.18 10.99
C PHE A 135 -2.31 -3.88 10.25
N LEU A 136 -3.44 -3.19 10.05
CA LEU A 136 -4.56 -3.74 9.29
C LEU A 136 -4.16 -4.04 7.84
N ILE A 137 -3.45 -3.14 7.18
CA ILE A 137 -3.03 -3.36 5.80
C ILE A 137 -1.94 -4.44 5.71
N ALA A 138 -1.06 -4.54 6.71
CA ALA A 138 -0.06 -5.60 6.80
C ALA A 138 -0.70 -7.00 6.86
N ALA A 139 -1.84 -7.14 7.53
CA ALA A 139 -2.62 -8.38 7.58
C ALA A 139 -3.46 -8.60 6.32
N LEU A 140 -4.13 -7.54 5.82
CA LEU A 140 -5.03 -7.63 4.68
C LEU A 140 -4.32 -7.84 3.34
N PHE A 141 -3.11 -7.32 3.18
CA PHE A 141 -2.38 -7.39 1.91
C PHE A 141 -2.05 -8.84 1.48
N PRO A 142 -1.46 -9.71 2.33
CA PRO A 142 -1.25 -11.11 1.96
C PRO A 142 -2.58 -11.86 1.72
N LEU A 143 -3.63 -11.57 2.49
CA LEU A 143 -4.96 -12.15 2.28
C LEU A 143 -5.55 -11.73 0.93
N HIS A 144 -5.43 -10.46 0.55
CA HIS A 144 -5.87 -9.96 -0.75
C HIS A 144 -5.16 -10.67 -1.90
N ILE A 145 -3.84 -10.88 -1.79
CA ILE A 145 -3.06 -11.64 -2.78
C ILE A 145 -3.52 -13.09 -2.85
N TYR A 146 -3.73 -13.73 -1.71
CA TYR A 146 -4.17 -15.13 -1.63
C TYR A 146 -5.53 -15.32 -2.30
N TRP A 147 -6.53 -14.52 -1.97
CA TRP A 147 -7.86 -14.59 -2.57
C TRP A 147 -7.84 -14.28 -4.06
N GLY A 148 -7.07 -13.28 -4.48
CA GLY A 148 -6.90 -12.96 -5.89
C GLY A 148 -6.33 -14.13 -6.70
N ARG A 149 -5.34 -14.85 -6.15
CA ARG A 149 -4.75 -16.04 -6.79
C ARG A 149 -5.73 -17.22 -6.84
N ARG A 150 -6.51 -17.43 -5.78
CA ARG A 150 -7.49 -18.53 -5.71
C ARG A 150 -8.59 -18.36 -6.76
N GLN A 151 -9.13 -17.15 -6.90
CA GLN A 151 -10.17 -16.87 -7.89
C GLN A 151 -9.69 -16.98 -9.34
N SER A 152 -8.40 -16.71 -9.59
CA SER A 152 -7.80 -16.87 -10.93
C SER A 152 -7.59 -18.35 -11.31
N ARG A 153 -7.67 -19.28 -10.38
CA ARG A 153 -7.45 -20.73 -10.58
C ARG A 153 -8.73 -21.53 -10.70
N SER A 154 -9.90 -20.97 -10.38
CA SER A 154 -11.18 -21.65 -10.55
C SER A 154 -11.58 -21.59 -12.02
N PRO A 155 -11.57 -22.73 -12.76
CA PRO A 155 -12.09 -22.79 -14.11
C PRO A 155 -13.62 -22.85 -14.00
N GLY A 156 -14.30 -21.84 -14.50
CA GLY A 156 -15.74 -21.85 -14.64
C GLY A 156 -16.50 -21.04 -13.60
N GLY A 157 -16.78 -19.82 -13.96
CA GLY A 157 -17.78 -18.92 -13.47
C GLY A 157 -18.16 -17.99 -14.60
#